data_1cd066974f239eb67307f04fe1657807
#
_entry.id   1cd066974f239eb67307f04fe1657807
#
_cell.length_a   1.000
_cell.length_b   1.000
_cell.length_c   1.000
_cell.angle_alpha   90.00
_cell.angle_beta   90.00
_cell.angle_gamma   90.00
#
_symmetry.space_group_name_H-M   'P 1'
#
loop_
_entity.id
_entity.type
_entity.pdbx_description
1 polymer ?
#
loop_
_entity_poly.entity_id
_entity_poly.type
_entity_poly.pdbx_seq_one_letter_code
_entity_poly.pdbx_strand_id
1 'polypeptide(L)'
;MAKLGKRTRAAREAFAGKENVTVEEAVALIKGNSNVKFDETVEIAMNLGVDPRHADQMVRGVVGLPNGTGKSVRVAVFARGPKAEEAEKAGADIVGAEDLMETVQGGKIEFDRCIATPDMMPIVGRLGKVLGPRNLMPNPKVGTVTMDVEAAVKAAKGGEVQFKAEKGGVVHAGVGKLSFDEAKL
;
A
#
# COMPACT_ATOMS: atom_id res chain seq x y z
N MET A 1 -7.05 -34.59 -6.03
CA MET A 1 -7.24 -33.16 -5.67
C MET A 1 -7.51 -33.03 -4.18
N ALA A 2 -6.90 -32.02 -3.51
CA ALA A 2 -7.16 -31.79 -2.10
C ALA A 2 -8.63 -31.38 -1.88
N LYS A 3 -9.26 -31.93 -0.82
CA LYS A 3 -10.66 -31.65 -0.47
C LYS A 3 -10.77 -30.19 0.03
N LEU A 4 -11.60 -29.40 -0.61
CA LEU A 4 -11.85 -28.02 -0.20
C LEU A 4 -12.42 -27.93 1.21
N GLY A 5 -11.95 -26.98 2.01
CA GLY A 5 -12.50 -26.70 3.34
C GLY A 5 -13.98 -26.26 3.26
N LYS A 6 -14.72 -26.44 4.36
CA LYS A 6 -16.15 -26.11 4.43
C LYS A 6 -16.43 -24.64 4.05
N ARG A 7 -15.61 -23.70 4.56
CA ARG A 7 -15.72 -22.26 4.26
C ARG A 7 -15.56 -21.96 2.77
N THR A 8 -14.50 -22.51 2.16
CA THR A 8 -14.22 -22.30 0.73
C THR A 8 -15.32 -22.89 -0.15
N ARG A 9 -15.93 -24.01 0.27
CA ARG A 9 -17.04 -24.61 -0.45
C ARG A 9 -18.27 -23.70 -0.39
N ALA A 10 -18.67 -23.27 0.80
CA ALA A 10 -19.80 -22.35 0.99
C ALA A 10 -19.60 -21.04 0.20
N ALA A 11 -18.40 -20.45 0.22
CA ALA A 11 -18.10 -19.27 -0.58
C ALA A 11 -18.25 -19.54 -2.08
N ARG A 12 -17.72 -20.66 -2.59
CA ARG A 12 -17.88 -21.01 -4.02
C ARG A 12 -19.34 -21.24 -4.42
N GLU A 13 -20.13 -21.84 -3.54
CA GLU A 13 -21.57 -22.02 -3.77
C GLU A 13 -22.31 -20.67 -3.81
N ALA A 14 -21.95 -19.72 -2.93
CA ALA A 14 -22.53 -18.38 -2.90
C ALA A 14 -22.19 -17.54 -4.15
N PHE A 15 -21.02 -17.78 -4.75
CA PHE A 15 -20.57 -17.08 -5.96
C PHE A 15 -20.90 -17.85 -7.27
N ALA A 16 -21.41 -19.07 -7.19
CA ALA A 16 -21.71 -19.87 -8.36
C ALA A 16 -22.77 -19.18 -9.26
N GLY A 17 -22.45 -19.04 -10.54
CA GLY A 17 -23.32 -18.39 -11.52
C GLY A 17 -23.42 -16.86 -11.41
N LYS A 18 -22.63 -16.24 -10.56
CA LYS A 18 -22.56 -14.78 -10.38
C LYS A 18 -21.30 -14.23 -11.04
N GLU A 19 -21.23 -14.35 -12.33
CA GLU A 19 -20.21 -13.70 -13.17
C GLU A 19 -20.74 -12.33 -13.63
N ASN A 20 -19.86 -11.33 -13.71
CA ASN A 20 -20.20 -9.97 -14.14
C ASN A 20 -21.26 -9.25 -13.29
N VAL A 21 -21.14 -9.35 -11.98
CA VAL A 21 -21.98 -8.60 -11.02
C VAL A 21 -21.56 -7.13 -10.95
N THR A 22 -22.47 -6.26 -10.52
CA THR A 22 -22.15 -4.86 -10.23
C THR A 22 -21.22 -4.74 -9.02
N VAL A 23 -20.55 -3.58 -8.86
CA VAL A 23 -19.65 -3.35 -7.71
C VAL A 23 -20.41 -3.44 -6.39
N GLU A 24 -21.64 -2.89 -6.34
CA GLU A 24 -22.50 -2.94 -5.16
C GLU A 24 -22.87 -4.37 -4.78
N GLU A 25 -23.27 -5.18 -5.74
CA GLU A 25 -23.57 -6.60 -5.53
C GLU A 25 -22.31 -7.38 -5.10
N ALA A 26 -21.16 -7.08 -5.68
CA ALA A 26 -19.90 -7.71 -5.30
C ALA A 26 -19.54 -7.41 -3.84
N VAL A 27 -19.67 -6.15 -3.40
CA VAL A 27 -19.43 -5.72 -2.01
C VAL A 27 -20.39 -6.41 -1.06
N ALA A 28 -21.68 -6.46 -1.38
CA ALA A 28 -22.69 -7.16 -0.57
C ALA A 28 -22.39 -8.64 -0.44
N LEU A 29 -21.98 -9.31 -1.54
CA LEU A 29 -21.59 -10.72 -1.53
C LEU A 29 -20.36 -10.99 -0.66
N ILE A 30 -19.33 -10.13 -0.76
CA ILE A 30 -18.11 -10.26 0.05
C ILE A 30 -18.45 -10.11 1.53
N LYS A 31 -19.23 -9.11 1.91
CA LYS A 31 -19.68 -8.88 3.29
C LYS A 31 -20.50 -10.03 3.84
N GLY A 32 -21.43 -10.56 3.05
CA GLY A 32 -22.29 -11.67 3.45
C GLY A 32 -21.55 -13.02 3.68
N ASN A 33 -20.36 -13.17 3.09
CA ASN A 33 -19.56 -14.40 3.20
C ASN A 33 -18.42 -14.33 4.23
N SER A 34 -18.27 -13.21 4.93
CA SER A 34 -17.28 -13.10 6.01
C SER A 34 -17.70 -13.91 7.24
N ASN A 35 -16.83 -14.83 7.67
CA ASN A 35 -17.04 -15.71 8.82
C ASN A 35 -15.82 -15.73 9.76
N VAL A 36 -14.98 -14.70 9.73
CA VAL A 36 -13.77 -14.61 10.56
C VAL A 36 -13.97 -13.66 11.72
N LYS A 37 -13.10 -13.78 12.74
CA LYS A 37 -13.17 -12.97 13.97
C LYS A 37 -12.33 -11.69 13.90
N PHE A 38 -11.65 -11.43 12.79
CA PHE A 38 -10.84 -10.23 12.57
C PHE A 38 -11.40 -9.44 11.39
N ASP A 39 -11.05 -8.17 11.32
CA ASP A 39 -11.49 -7.28 10.24
C ASP A 39 -10.68 -7.55 8.97
N GLU A 40 -11.32 -8.23 8.01
CA GLU A 40 -10.70 -8.61 6.73
C GLU A 40 -10.44 -7.36 5.87
N THR A 41 -9.42 -7.42 5.03
CA THR A 41 -9.15 -6.37 4.04
C THR A 41 -9.83 -6.74 2.73
N VAL A 42 -10.54 -5.78 2.16
CA VAL A 42 -11.11 -5.90 0.81
C VAL A 42 -10.06 -5.46 -0.19
N GLU A 43 -9.75 -6.32 -1.15
CA GLU A 43 -8.75 -6.09 -2.19
C GLU A 43 -9.37 -6.24 -3.57
N ILE A 44 -8.83 -5.48 -4.53
CA ILE A 44 -9.12 -5.65 -5.94
C ILE A 44 -7.92 -6.25 -6.66
N ALA A 45 -8.18 -7.10 -7.64
CA ALA A 45 -7.21 -7.61 -8.58
C ALA A 45 -7.67 -7.30 -10.00
N MET A 46 -6.84 -6.62 -10.79
CA MET A 46 -7.17 -6.22 -12.16
C MET A 46 -6.12 -6.75 -13.12
N ASN A 47 -6.56 -7.53 -14.10
CA ASN A 47 -5.70 -7.93 -15.21
C ASN A 47 -5.69 -6.82 -16.26
N LEU A 48 -4.56 -6.15 -16.44
CA LEU A 48 -4.44 -5.00 -17.34
C LEU A 48 -4.12 -5.38 -18.79
N GLY A 49 -3.79 -6.65 -19.07
CA GLY A 49 -3.38 -7.07 -20.40
C GLY A 49 -2.06 -6.46 -20.89
N VAL A 50 -1.18 -6.04 -19.97
CA VAL A 50 0.13 -5.46 -20.26
C VAL A 50 1.26 -6.47 -19.98
N ASP A 51 2.39 -6.29 -20.66
CA ASP A 51 3.62 -7.03 -20.35
C ASP A 51 4.62 -6.12 -19.61
N PRO A 52 4.76 -6.25 -18.28
CA PRO A 52 5.64 -5.39 -17.46
C PRO A 52 7.15 -5.61 -17.71
N ARG A 53 7.53 -6.54 -18.58
CA ARG A 53 8.93 -6.72 -19.01
C ARG A 53 9.37 -5.56 -19.91
N HIS A 54 8.43 -4.94 -20.60
CA HIS A 54 8.65 -3.75 -21.38
C HIS A 54 8.52 -2.50 -20.52
N ALA A 55 9.52 -1.62 -20.59
CA ALA A 55 9.58 -0.43 -19.73
C ALA A 55 8.42 0.56 -19.96
N ASP A 56 7.90 0.61 -21.18
CA ASP A 56 6.76 1.41 -21.61
C ASP A 56 5.40 0.85 -21.16
N GLN A 57 5.33 -0.45 -20.83
CA GLN A 57 4.12 -1.12 -20.35
C GLN A 57 4.10 -1.31 -18.83
N MET A 58 5.09 -0.80 -18.11
CA MET A 58 5.15 -0.89 -16.67
C MET A 58 4.20 0.13 -16.01
N VAL A 59 3.05 -0.34 -15.53
CA VAL A 59 2.08 0.47 -14.79
C VAL A 59 2.45 0.53 -13.32
N ARG A 60 2.61 1.74 -12.81
CA ARG A 60 2.89 2.03 -11.41
C ARG A 60 2.34 3.40 -11.04
N GLY A 61 1.69 3.51 -9.90
CA GLY A 61 1.14 4.78 -9.46
C GLY A 61 0.73 4.77 -7.99
N VAL A 62 0.13 5.88 -7.60
CA VAL A 62 -0.48 6.10 -6.29
C VAL A 62 -1.87 6.67 -6.50
N VAL A 63 -2.80 6.25 -5.69
CA VAL A 63 -4.15 6.82 -5.62
C VAL A 63 -4.52 7.09 -4.17
N GLY A 64 -5.02 8.29 -3.88
CA GLY A 64 -5.59 8.63 -2.59
C GLY A 64 -7.03 8.14 -2.52
N LEU A 65 -7.34 7.30 -1.53
CA LEU A 65 -8.71 6.84 -1.30
C LEU A 65 -9.45 7.85 -0.41
N PRO A 66 -10.66 8.29 -0.77
CA PRO A 66 -11.39 9.32 -0.02
C PRO A 66 -11.73 8.89 1.42
N ASN A 67 -11.94 7.59 1.64
CA ASN A 67 -12.23 7.02 2.96
C ASN A 67 -11.01 6.33 3.58
N GLY A 68 -9.83 6.44 2.95
CA GLY A 68 -8.63 5.73 3.36
C GLY A 68 -8.74 4.22 3.20
N THR A 69 -7.73 3.50 3.69
CA THR A 69 -7.68 2.02 3.65
C THR A 69 -8.18 1.37 4.94
N GLY A 70 -8.50 2.16 5.97
CA GLY A 70 -8.81 1.66 7.32
C GLY A 70 -7.61 1.06 8.06
N LYS A 71 -6.39 1.20 7.51
CA LYS A 71 -5.14 0.76 8.14
C LYS A 71 -4.40 1.97 8.70
N SER A 72 -3.96 1.90 9.93
CA SER A 72 -3.03 2.87 10.51
C SER A 72 -1.65 2.65 9.91
N VAL A 73 -1.16 3.62 9.13
CA VAL A 73 0.11 3.55 8.42
C VAL A 73 1.18 4.28 9.22
N ARG A 74 2.28 3.60 9.54
CA ARG A 74 3.46 4.20 10.17
C ARG A 74 4.38 4.75 9.09
N VAL A 75 4.67 6.04 9.17
CA VAL A 75 5.45 6.78 8.17
C VAL A 75 6.83 7.09 8.71
N ALA A 76 7.86 6.63 8.00
CA ALA A 76 9.24 7.02 8.24
C ALA A 76 9.68 8.08 7.23
N VAL A 77 10.37 9.10 7.70
CA VAL A 77 10.86 10.21 6.87
C VAL A 77 12.38 10.34 7.02
N PHE A 78 13.07 10.25 5.90
CA PHE A 78 14.49 10.58 5.80
C PHE A 78 14.65 12.05 5.45
N ALA A 79 14.95 12.88 6.44
CA ALA A 79 15.16 14.32 6.27
C ALA A 79 16.17 14.85 7.27
N ARG A 80 16.74 16.04 6.98
CA ARG A 80 17.67 16.75 7.86
C ARG A 80 17.18 18.16 8.14
N GLY A 81 17.62 18.70 9.31
CA GLY A 81 17.38 20.09 9.66
C GLY A 81 15.90 20.48 9.69
N PRO A 82 15.52 21.63 9.12
CA PRO A 82 14.14 22.13 9.17
C PRO A 82 13.11 21.16 8.59
N LYS A 83 13.48 20.35 7.60
CA LYS A 83 12.60 19.36 6.98
C LYS A 83 12.29 18.18 7.90
N ALA A 84 13.18 17.85 8.82
CA ALA A 84 12.90 16.87 9.87
C ALA A 84 11.83 17.40 10.84
N GLU A 85 11.95 18.66 11.27
CA GLU A 85 10.93 19.28 12.14
C GLU A 85 9.57 19.42 11.45
N GLU A 86 9.54 19.73 10.15
CA GLU A 86 8.31 19.73 9.34
C GLU A 86 7.66 18.34 9.29
N ALA A 87 8.46 17.28 9.14
CA ALA A 87 7.99 15.91 9.14
C ALA A 87 7.36 15.51 10.48
N GLU A 88 7.99 15.87 11.60
CA GLU A 88 7.46 15.61 12.94
C GLU A 88 6.14 16.36 13.17
N LYS A 89 6.07 17.65 12.81
CA LYS A 89 4.85 18.46 12.90
C LYS A 89 3.72 17.93 12.03
N ALA A 90 4.05 17.36 10.87
CA ALA A 90 3.08 16.70 9.98
C ALA A 90 2.59 15.35 10.52
N GLY A 91 3.22 14.84 11.59
CA GLY A 91 2.83 13.60 12.24
C GLY A 91 3.56 12.35 11.73
N ALA A 92 4.75 12.47 11.18
CA ALA A 92 5.59 11.30 10.89
C ALA A 92 5.90 10.53 12.18
N ASP A 93 5.90 9.20 12.10
CA ASP A 93 6.10 8.35 13.27
C ASP A 93 7.60 8.14 13.57
N ILE A 94 8.43 8.19 12.54
CA ILE A 94 9.87 8.03 12.63
C ILE A 94 10.51 9.06 11.71
N VAL A 95 11.39 9.90 12.27
CA VAL A 95 12.15 10.88 11.49
C VAL A 95 13.62 10.71 11.82
N GLY A 96 14.47 10.71 10.81
CA GLY A 96 15.90 10.56 11.01
C GLY A 96 16.71 10.67 9.72
N ALA A 97 18.00 10.59 9.86
CA ALA A 97 18.97 10.66 8.78
C ALA A 97 19.86 9.41 8.76
N GLU A 98 21.10 9.54 9.19
CA GLU A 98 22.07 8.43 9.27
C GLU A 98 21.73 7.43 10.37
N ASP A 99 21.23 7.89 11.48
CA ASP A 99 20.75 7.07 12.62
C ASP A 99 19.61 6.13 12.20
N LEU A 100 18.65 6.66 11.43
CA LEU A 100 17.58 5.85 10.86
C LEU A 100 18.12 4.87 9.83
N MET A 101 19.12 5.28 9.02
CA MET A 101 19.76 4.38 8.05
C MET A 101 20.39 3.19 8.75
N GLU A 102 21.15 3.40 9.82
CA GLU A 102 21.79 2.33 10.59
C GLU A 102 20.77 1.36 11.18
N THR A 103 19.68 1.89 11.73
CA THR A 103 18.57 1.11 12.29
C THR A 103 17.94 0.20 11.23
N VAL A 104 17.65 0.75 10.05
CA VAL A 104 17.08 0.00 8.93
C VAL A 104 18.06 -1.01 8.35
N GLN A 105 19.35 -0.65 8.28
CA GLN A 105 20.41 -1.56 7.82
C GLN A 105 20.58 -2.75 8.78
N GLY A 106 20.39 -2.52 10.08
CA GLY A 106 20.32 -3.56 11.09
C GLY A 106 19.09 -4.48 11.01
N GLY A 107 18.19 -4.24 10.03
CA GLY A 107 17.00 -5.06 9.78
C GLY A 107 15.76 -4.64 10.56
N LYS A 108 15.84 -3.62 11.40
CA LYS A 108 14.72 -3.11 12.19
C LYS A 108 13.89 -2.14 11.33
N ILE A 109 12.80 -2.63 10.76
CA ILE A 109 11.88 -1.86 9.91
C ILE A 109 10.51 -1.86 10.57
N GLU A 110 10.19 -0.77 11.24
CA GLU A 110 8.95 -0.60 12.00
C GLU A 110 8.01 0.41 11.35
N PHE A 111 8.06 0.56 10.02
CA PHE A 111 7.24 1.47 9.25
C PHE A 111 6.65 0.81 8.00
N ASP A 112 5.54 1.35 7.55
CA ASP A 112 4.79 0.85 6.39
C ASP A 112 5.00 1.74 5.15
N ARG A 113 5.50 2.97 5.35
CA ARG A 113 5.81 3.93 4.29
C ARG A 113 7.13 4.62 4.57
N CYS A 114 7.88 4.88 3.51
CA CYS A 114 9.14 5.60 3.57
C CYS A 114 9.11 6.80 2.62
N ILE A 115 9.33 7.97 3.17
CA ILE A 115 9.44 9.25 2.44
C ILE A 115 10.88 9.73 2.61
N ALA A 116 11.43 10.36 1.59
CA ALA A 116 12.76 10.93 1.64
C ALA A 116 12.82 12.26 0.94
N THR A 117 13.62 13.18 1.47
CA THR A 117 14.01 14.38 0.73
C THR A 117 15.05 14.02 -0.34
N PRO A 118 15.13 14.73 -1.48
CA PRO A 118 16.06 14.41 -2.56
C PRO A 118 17.52 14.36 -2.13
N ASP A 119 17.92 15.20 -1.18
CA ASP A 119 19.27 15.27 -0.61
C ASP A 119 19.62 14.01 0.22
N MET A 120 18.63 13.30 0.77
CA MET A 120 18.83 12.05 1.51
C MET A 120 18.87 10.80 0.61
N MET A 121 18.56 10.92 -0.68
CA MET A 121 18.54 9.78 -1.60
C MET A 121 19.87 9.03 -1.73
N PRO A 122 21.08 9.67 -1.67
CA PRO A 122 22.34 8.95 -1.66
C PRO A 122 22.50 8.00 -0.46
N ILE A 123 21.92 8.36 0.68
CA ILE A 123 21.93 7.55 1.92
C ILE A 123 20.90 6.44 1.81
N VAL A 124 19.67 6.78 1.45
CA VAL A 124 18.57 5.83 1.28
C VAL A 124 18.87 4.81 0.17
N GLY A 125 19.61 5.22 -0.86
CA GLY A 125 20.05 4.33 -1.95
C GLY A 125 20.87 3.12 -1.45
N ARG A 126 21.64 3.28 -0.37
CA ARG A 126 22.38 2.18 0.27
C ARG A 126 21.47 1.12 0.88
N LEU A 127 20.23 1.51 1.23
CA LEU A 127 19.20 0.64 1.78
C LEU A 127 18.38 -0.10 0.70
N GLY A 128 18.69 0.10 -0.57
CA GLY A 128 17.95 -0.47 -1.70
C GLY A 128 17.80 -2.00 -1.64
N LYS A 129 18.82 -2.71 -1.12
CA LYS A 129 18.77 -4.17 -0.93
C LYS A 129 17.78 -4.60 0.18
N VAL A 130 17.49 -3.73 1.14
CA VAL A 130 16.63 -3.99 2.30
C VAL A 130 15.21 -3.49 2.04
N LEU A 131 15.07 -2.26 1.54
CA LEU A 131 13.78 -1.60 1.28
C LEU A 131 13.14 -2.02 -0.05
N GLY A 132 13.96 -2.31 -1.08
CA GLY A 132 13.49 -2.67 -2.42
C GLY A 132 12.56 -3.88 -2.45
N PRO A 133 12.97 -5.06 -1.91
CA PRO A 133 12.13 -6.26 -1.87
C PRO A 133 10.82 -6.08 -1.09
N ARG A 134 10.79 -5.12 -0.16
CA ARG A 134 9.61 -4.81 0.65
C ARG A 134 8.72 -3.72 0.05
N ASN A 135 9.03 -3.22 -1.14
CA ASN A 135 8.34 -2.10 -1.79
C ASN A 135 8.32 -0.80 -0.96
N LEU A 136 9.28 -0.63 -0.05
CA LEU A 136 9.41 0.54 0.82
C LEU A 136 10.41 1.57 0.29
N MET A 137 11.07 1.32 -0.83
CA MET A 137 12.05 2.23 -1.43
C MET A 137 11.37 3.50 -1.95
N PRO A 138 11.77 4.69 -1.47
CA PRO A 138 11.24 5.96 -1.99
C PRO A 138 11.50 6.12 -3.49
N ASN A 139 10.53 6.71 -4.18
CA ASN A 139 10.61 6.91 -5.62
C ASN A 139 9.93 8.22 -6.03
N PRO A 140 10.59 9.07 -6.85
CA PRO A 140 10.01 10.33 -7.33
C PRO A 140 8.69 10.14 -8.10
N LYS A 141 8.57 9.05 -8.90
CA LYS A 141 7.36 8.76 -9.69
C LYS A 141 6.12 8.48 -8.84
N VAL A 142 6.30 8.15 -7.58
CA VAL A 142 5.22 7.83 -6.62
C VAL A 142 5.07 8.94 -5.58
N GLY A 143 5.75 10.07 -5.76
CA GLY A 143 5.66 11.22 -4.85
C GLY A 143 6.29 11.02 -3.46
N THR A 144 7.01 9.89 -3.23
CA THR A 144 7.67 9.61 -1.95
C THR A 144 9.09 10.18 -1.85
N VAL A 145 9.58 10.82 -2.91
CA VAL A 145 10.78 11.65 -2.90
C VAL A 145 10.35 13.07 -3.23
N THR A 146 10.32 13.95 -2.24
CA THR A 146 9.80 15.32 -2.37
C THR A 146 10.45 16.27 -1.38
N MET A 147 10.46 17.56 -1.72
CA MET A 147 10.80 18.64 -0.79
C MET A 147 9.61 19.06 0.09
N ASP A 148 8.39 18.78 -0.35
CA ASP A 148 7.17 19.02 0.42
C ASP A 148 6.85 17.79 1.28
N VAL A 149 7.54 17.71 2.41
CA VAL A 149 7.43 16.58 3.33
C VAL A 149 6.08 16.58 4.04
N GLU A 150 5.54 17.77 4.34
CA GLU A 150 4.26 17.88 5.04
C GLU A 150 3.11 17.29 4.23
N ALA A 151 2.99 17.69 2.97
CA ALA A 151 1.97 17.16 2.07
C ALA A 151 2.12 15.64 1.88
N ALA A 152 3.36 15.15 1.71
CA ALA A 152 3.62 13.72 1.51
C ALA A 152 3.26 12.88 2.75
N VAL A 153 3.55 13.35 3.96
CA VAL A 153 3.19 12.66 5.21
C VAL A 153 1.67 12.64 5.40
N LYS A 154 1.01 13.78 5.17
CA LYS A 154 -0.47 13.86 5.24
C LYS A 154 -1.14 12.93 4.25
N ALA A 155 -0.67 12.90 3.00
CA ALA A 155 -1.18 12.01 1.96
C ALA A 155 -0.97 10.53 2.32
N ALA A 156 0.24 10.15 2.78
CA ALA A 156 0.54 8.79 3.21
C ALA A 156 -0.35 8.33 4.37
N LYS A 157 -0.65 9.20 5.34
CA LYS A 157 -1.58 8.94 6.45
C LYS A 157 -3.04 9.03 6.05
N GLY A 158 -3.36 9.81 5.02
CA GLY A 158 -4.69 9.97 4.46
C GLY A 158 -5.23 8.76 3.70
N GLY A 159 -4.44 7.68 3.59
CA GLY A 159 -4.89 6.43 2.97
C GLY A 159 -4.54 6.31 1.50
N GLU A 160 -3.41 6.84 1.08
CA GLU A 160 -2.85 6.57 -0.24
C GLU A 160 -2.52 5.08 -0.42
N VAL A 161 -2.90 4.54 -1.57
CA VAL A 161 -2.55 3.19 -2.00
C VAL A 161 -1.58 3.26 -3.17
N GLN A 162 -0.42 2.63 -3.00
CA GLN A 162 0.53 2.42 -4.09
C GLN A 162 0.20 1.13 -4.80
N PHE A 163 0.17 1.18 -6.12
CA PHE A 163 -0.03 0.00 -6.95
C PHE A 163 1.07 -0.10 -8.00
N LYS A 164 1.34 -1.32 -8.38
CA LYS A 164 2.32 -1.68 -9.41
C LYS A 164 1.85 -2.93 -10.13
N ALA A 165 1.94 -2.94 -11.46
CA ALA A 165 1.70 -4.15 -12.21
C ALA A 165 2.75 -5.21 -11.86
N GLU A 166 2.31 -6.40 -11.49
CA GLU A 166 3.15 -7.55 -11.24
C GLU A 166 3.64 -8.17 -12.55
N LYS A 167 4.56 -9.14 -12.47
CA LYS A 167 5.14 -9.81 -13.63
C LYS A 167 4.09 -10.44 -14.57
N GLY A 168 2.93 -10.78 -14.06
CA GLY A 168 1.80 -11.30 -14.83
C GLY A 168 0.88 -10.25 -15.45
N GLY A 169 1.19 -8.95 -15.33
CA GLY A 169 0.34 -7.87 -15.82
C GLY A 169 -0.89 -7.59 -14.94
N VAL A 170 -0.91 -8.13 -13.74
CA VAL A 170 -2.01 -7.94 -12.77
C VAL A 170 -1.62 -6.86 -11.76
N VAL A 171 -2.58 -6.02 -11.39
CA VAL A 171 -2.47 -5.07 -10.27
C VAL A 171 -3.30 -5.58 -9.11
N HIS A 172 -2.71 -5.58 -7.92
CA HIS A 172 -3.39 -5.85 -6.65
C HIS A 172 -3.39 -4.59 -5.79
N ALA A 173 -4.54 -4.27 -5.18
CA ALA A 173 -4.66 -3.11 -4.31
C ALA A 173 -5.71 -3.36 -3.21
N GLY A 174 -5.34 -3.09 -1.96
CA GLY A 174 -6.28 -3.06 -0.84
C GLY A 174 -7.08 -1.75 -0.87
N VAL A 175 -8.40 -1.84 -0.90
CA VAL A 175 -9.29 -0.66 -1.03
C VAL A 175 -9.96 -0.27 0.27
N GLY A 176 -10.03 -1.16 1.24
CA GLY A 176 -10.66 -0.85 2.52
C GLY A 176 -10.74 -2.05 3.46
N LYS A 177 -11.43 -1.83 4.56
CA LYS A 177 -11.75 -2.88 5.55
C LYS A 177 -13.19 -3.34 5.38
N LEU A 178 -13.43 -4.59 5.68
CA LEU A 178 -14.77 -5.17 5.60
C LEU A 178 -15.77 -4.51 6.56
N SER A 179 -15.26 -3.92 7.66
CA SER A 179 -16.02 -3.11 8.60
C SER A 179 -16.54 -1.79 8.03
N PHE A 180 -16.03 -1.35 6.88
CA PHE A 180 -16.54 -0.14 6.22
C PHE A 180 -17.98 -0.33 5.76
N ASP A 181 -18.75 0.75 5.71
CA ASP A 181 -20.07 0.74 5.10
C ASP A 181 -19.97 0.43 3.60
N GLU A 182 -21.01 -0.13 3.02
CA GLU A 182 -21.04 -0.48 1.58
C GLU A 182 -20.76 0.72 0.68
N ALA A 183 -21.27 1.89 1.04
CA ALA A 183 -21.04 3.13 0.33
C ALA A 183 -19.59 3.66 0.42
N LYS A 184 -18.77 3.13 1.34
CA LYS A 184 -17.36 3.52 1.51
C LYS A 184 -16.39 2.58 0.81
N LEU A 185 -16.83 1.39 0.45
CA LEU A 185 -16.09 0.39 -0.31
C LEU A 185 -16.31 0.53 -1.80
#